data_131c8c8f31f76472b8b25c5e504ef01f
#
_entry.id   131c8c8f31f76472b8b25c5e504ef01f
#
_cell.length_a   1.000
_cell.length_b   1.000
_cell.length_c   1.000
_cell.angle_alpha   90.00
_cell.angle_beta   90.00
_cell.angle_gamma   90.00
#
_symmetry.space_group_name_H-M   'P 1'
#
loop_
_entity.id
_entity.type
_entity.pdbx_description
1 polymer ?
#
loop_
_entity_poly.entity_id
_entity_poly.type
_entity_poly.pdbx_seq_one_letter_code
_entity_poly.pdbx_strand_id
1 'polypeptide(L)'
;MPWQHLLWVFDVKTKEEAFKKLEGFKLDGVIQKMRCPYLLVHGEGDQQAPFEHAQKMIAAAGSKKKELKVFTRAEGGYHHCQVDNISIGSAYMWDWAATVLEASR
;
A
#
# COMPACT_ATOMS: atom_id res chain seq x y z
N MET A 1 -1.80 12.92 -10.46
CA MET A 1 -3.27 12.96 -10.36
C MET A 1 -3.77 14.35 -10.75
N PRO A 2 -4.72 14.45 -11.70
CA PRO A 2 -5.30 15.75 -12.05
C PRO A 2 -6.02 16.37 -10.87
N TRP A 3 -5.87 17.66 -10.70
CA TRP A 3 -6.50 18.38 -9.59
C TRP A 3 -8.02 18.30 -9.64
N GLN A 4 -8.60 18.28 -10.87
CA GLN A 4 -10.03 18.17 -11.04
C GLN A 4 -10.57 16.88 -10.44
N HIS A 5 -9.85 15.79 -10.60
CA HIS A 5 -10.22 14.51 -10.02
C HIS A 5 -10.24 14.57 -8.49
N LEU A 6 -9.21 15.17 -7.90
CA LEU A 6 -9.10 15.33 -6.46
C LEU A 6 -10.25 16.18 -5.89
N LEU A 7 -10.57 17.28 -6.57
CA LEU A 7 -11.67 18.15 -6.17
C LEU A 7 -13.02 17.42 -6.22
N TRP A 8 -13.19 16.59 -7.25
CA TRP A 8 -14.43 15.82 -7.41
C TRP A 8 -14.58 14.76 -6.31
N VAL A 9 -13.50 14.01 -6.02
CA VAL A 9 -13.51 12.94 -5.02
C VAL A 9 -13.84 13.48 -3.63
N PHE A 10 -13.30 14.64 -3.26
CA PHE A 10 -13.53 15.25 -1.94
C PHE A 10 -14.72 16.20 -1.92
N ASP A 11 -15.39 16.42 -3.05
CA ASP A 11 -16.53 17.33 -3.17
C ASP A 11 -16.19 18.74 -2.63
N VAL A 12 -15.08 19.29 -3.12
CA VAL A 12 -14.60 20.62 -2.74
C VAL A 12 -14.34 21.45 -3.99
N LYS A 13 -14.27 22.78 -3.83
CA LYS A 13 -14.14 23.71 -4.94
C LYS A 13 -12.72 24.19 -5.18
N THR A 14 -11.85 24.15 -4.17
CA THR A 14 -10.49 24.67 -4.26
C THR A 14 -9.46 23.63 -3.81
N LYS A 15 -8.21 23.82 -4.27
CA LYS A 15 -7.09 22.95 -3.85
C LYS A 15 -6.86 23.04 -2.35
N GLU A 16 -7.00 24.21 -1.77
CA GLU A 16 -6.79 24.45 -0.35
C GLU A 16 -7.78 23.62 0.48
N GLU A 17 -9.04 23.59 0.06
CA GLU A 17 -10.06 22.76 0.73
C GLU A 17 -9.73 21.28 0.62
N ALA A 18 -9.23 20.84 -0.57
CA ALA A 18 -8.84 19.45 -0.77
C ALA A 18 -7.68 19.05 0.14
N PHE A 19 -6.66 19.90 0.26
CA PHE A 19 -5.53 19.65 1.17
C PHE A 19 -5.97 19.58 2.62
N LYS A 20 -6.91 20.43 3.01
CA LYS A 20 -7.45 20.44 4.37
C LYS A 20 -8.16 19.12 4.68
N LYS A 21 -8.94 18.59 3.75
CA LYS A 21 -9.59 17.28 3.91
C LYS A 21 -8.58 16.14 3.94
N LEU A 22 -7.51 16.23 3.12
CA LEU A 22 -6.46 15.22 3.09
C LEU A 22 -5.73 15.10 4.43
N GLU A 23 -5.66 16.15 5.22
CA GLU A 23 -5.02 16.09 6.54
C GLU A 23 -5.65 15.05 7.45
N GLY A 24 -6.94 14.74 7.26
CA GLY A 24 -7.62 13.69 8.00
C GLY A 24 -7.29 12.26 7.53
N PHE A 25 -6.61 12.11 6.39
CA PHE A 25 -6.29 10.81 5.80
C PHE A 25 -4.83 10.44 6.02
N LYS A 26 -4.33 10.63 7.22
CA LYS A 26 -2.96 10.26 7.59
C LYS A 26 -2.95 8.93 8.31
N LEU A 27 -1.99 8.09 7.97
CA LEU A 27 -1.79 6.80 8.63
C LEU A 27 -0.93 6.92 9.90
N ASP A 28 -0.27 8.06 10.10
CA ASP A 28 0.53 8.29 11.30
C ASP A 28 -0.34 8.19 12.55
N GLY A 29 0.08 7.35 13.48
CA GLY A 29 -0.68 7.10 14.70
C GLY A 29 -1.83 6.11 14.53
N VAL A 30 -2.30 5.88 13.30
CA VAL A 30 -3.39 4.94 13.02
C VAL A 30 -2.83 3.55 12.68
N ILE A 31 -1.80 3.50 11.84
CA ILE A 31 -1.21 2.22 11.41
C ILE A 31 -0.60 1.44 12.59
N GLN A 32 -0.15 2.14 13.62
CA GLN A 32 0.36 1.51 14.84
C GLN A 32 -0.71 0.73 15.61
N LYS A 33 -1.97 1.01 15.35
CA LYS A 33 -3.11 0.33 15.98
C LYS A 33 -3.49 -0.97 15.28
N MET A 34 -2.90 -1.25 14.12
CA MET A 34 -3.18 -2.45 13.36
C MET A 34 -2.79 -3.71 14.16
N ARG A 35 -3.66 -4.72 14.18
CA ARG A 35 -3.43 -5.98 14.88
C ARG A 35 -3.53 -7.18 13.96
N CYS A 36 -4.21 -7.06 12.83
CA CYS A 36 -4.34 -8.16 11.86
C CYS A 36 -3.02 -8.42 11.15
N PRO A 37 -2.79 -9.64 10.62
CA PRO A 37 -1.63 -9.90 9.78
C PRO A 37 -1.59 -8.93 8.60
N TYR A 38 -0.39 -8.44 8.28
CA TYR A 38 -0.21 -7.38 7.29
C TYR A 38 0.85 -7.79 6.26
N LEU A 39 0.46 -7.77 4.99
CA LEU A 39 1.36 -7.93 3.86
C LEU A 39 1.38 -6.64 3.05
N LEU A 40 2.55 -6.07 2.87
CA LEU A 40 2.75 -4.91 2.02
C LEU A 40 3.54 -5.35 0.78
N VAL A 41 2.97 -5.12 -0.41
CA VAL A 41 3.58 -5.49 -1.68
C VAL A 41 4.00 -4.21 -2.40
N HIS A 42 5.22 -4.18 -2.90
CA HIS A 42 5.78 -3.01 -3.57
C HIS A 42 6.62 -3.41 -4.77
N GLY A 43 6.52 -2.67 -5.88
CA GLY A 43 7.38 -2.86 -7.04
C GLY A 43 8.63 -2.00 -6.89
N GLU A 44 9.80 -2.59 -7.08
CA GLU A 44 11.07 -1.88 -6.93
C GLU A 44 11.16 -0.64 -7.81
N GLY A 45 10.56 -0.68 -9.00
CA GLY A 45 10.54 0.44 -9.94
C GLY A 45 9.30 1.31 -9.90
N ASP A 46 8.51 1.23 -8.83
CA ASP A 46 7.31 2.04 -8.68
C ASP A 46 7.67 3.52 -8.64
N GLN A 47 7.21 4.27 -9.64
CA GLN A 47 7.49 5.70 -9.77
C GLN A 47 6.42 6.57 -9.09
N GLN A 48 5.29 5.99 -8.71
CA GLN A 48 4.20 6.72 -8.08
C GLN A 48 4.28 6.71 -6.56
N ALA A 49 4.77 5.61 -5.99
CA ALA A 49 4.93 5.45 -4.54
C ALA A 49 6.39 5.13 -4.22
N PRO A 50 7.12 6.05 -3.57
CA PRO A 50 8.53 5.81 -3.22
C PRO A 50 8.69 4.61 -2.29
N PHE A 51 9.75 3.84 -2.49
CA PHE A 51 10.05 2.67 -1.68
C PHE A 51 10.20 3.01 -0.18
N GLU A 52 10.69 4.20 0.11
CA GLU A 52 10.84 4.68 1.50
C GLU A 52 9.50 4.69 2.23
N HIS A 53 8.42 5.00 1.54
CA HIS A 53 7.08 5.01 2.13
C HIS A 53 6.67 3.59 2.54
N ALA A 54 6.98 2.59 1.71
CA ALA A 54 6.70 1.19 2.04
C ALA A 54 7.48 0.75 3.28
N GLN A 55 8.75 1.13 3.37
CA GLN A 55 9.58 0.81 4.52
C GLN A 55 9.04 1.44 5.80
N LYS A 56 8.62 2.70 5.74
CA LYS A 56 8.04 3.39 6.88
C LYS A 56 6.73 2.76 7.33
N MET A 57 5.88 2.38 6.39
CA MET A 57 4.59 1.75 6.70
C MET A 57 4.76 0.42 7.39
N ILE A 58 5.65 -0.44 6.88
CA ILE A 58 5.84 -1.76 7.46
C ILE A 58 6.50 -1.67 8.84
N ALA A 59 7.40 -0.72 9.01
CA ALA A 59 8.06 -0.50 10.30
C ALA A 59 7.08 0.03 11.34
N ALA A 60 6.15 0.89 10.93
CA ALA A 60 5.19 1.54 11.83
C ALA A 60 3.99 0.66 12.16
N ALA A 61 3.66 -0.32 11.31
CA ALA A 61 2.49 -1.16 11.52
C ALA A 61 2.57 -1.94 12.83
N GLY A 62 1.49 -1.93 13.61
CA GLY A 62 1.42 -2.58 14.91
C GLY A 62 1.19 -4.08 14.86
N SER A 63 1.02 -4.66 13.69
CA SER A 63 0.78 -6.09 13.50
C SER A 63 2.00 -6.91 13.95
N LYS A 64 1.77 -8.01 14.65
CA LYS A 64 2.84 -8.92 15.05
C LYS A 64 3.34 -9.73 13.86
N LYS A 65 2.44 -10.12 12.96
CA LYS A 65 2.79 -10.81 11.72
C LYS A 65 2.70 -9.82 10.57
N LYS A 66 3.83 -9.38 10.06
CA LYS A 66 3.90 -8.43 8.96
C LYS A 66 5.05 -8.76 8.05
N GLU A 67 4.86 -8.57 6.74
CA GLU A 67 5.87 -8.85 5.74
C GLU A 67 5.84 -7.78 4.65
N LEU A 68 7.02 -7.41 4.17
CA LEU A 68 7.18 -6.54 3.02
C LEU A 68 7.75 -7.36 1.88
N LYS A 69 7.00 -7.51 0.78
CA LYS A 69 7.47 -8.17 -0.43
C LYS A 69 7.76 -7.11 -1.49
N VAL A 70 9.00 -7.05 -1.94
CA VAL A 70 9.43 -6.16 -3.02
C VAL A 70 9.64 -7.00 -4.28
N PHE A 71 8.92 -6.66 -5.34
CA PHE A 71 9.08 -7.32 -6.63
C PHE A 71 10.16 -6.63 -7.44
N THR A 72 11.15 -7.40 -7.90
CA THR A 72 12.27 -6.91 -8.69
C THR A 72 11.97 -7.01 -10.17
N ARG A 73 12.82 -6.39 -10.99
CA ARG A 73 12.69 -6.48 -12.46
C ARG A 73 12.81 -7.92 -12.94
N ALA A 74 13.66 -8.73 -12.30
CA ALA A 74 13.88 -10.13 -12.69
C ALA A 74 12.64 -11.00 -12.42
N GLU A 75 11.87 -10.68 -11.37
CA GLU A 75 10.67 -11.44 -11.02
C GLU A 75 9.45 -11.02 -11.83
N GLY A 76 9.41 -9.77 -12.31
CA GLY A 76 8.19 -9.11 -12.75
C GLY A 76 7.44 -8.49 -11.58
N GLY A 77 6.39 -7.73 -11.86
CA GLY A 77 5.68 -6.97 -10.83
C GLY A 77 6.48 -5.78 -10.34
N TYR A 78 7.42 -5.33 -11.14
CA TYR A 78 8.38 -4.28 -10.82
C TYR A 78 7.75 -2.88 -10.74
N HIS A 79 6.71 -2.64 -11.53
CA HIS A 79 6.07 -1.34 -11.62
C HIS A 79 4.98 -1.15 -10.57
N HIS A 80 4.40 0.06 -10.54
CA HIS A 80 3.35 0.42 -9.60
C HIS A 80 2.19 -0.58 -9.65
N CYS A 81 1.78 -1.08 -8.48
CA CYS A 81 0.70 -2.06 -8.32
C CYS A 81 0.91 -3.32 -9.17
N GLN A 82 2.17 -3.62 -9.55
CA GLN A 82 2.56 -4.78 -10.34
C GLN A 82 1.82 -4.86 -11.69
N VAL A 83 1.54 -3.69 -12.30
CA VAL A 83 0.79 -3.62 -13.56
C VAL A 83 1.49 -4.33 -14.73
N ASP A 84 2.82 -4.46 -14.68
CA ASP A 84 3.61 -5.20 -15.68
C ASP A 84 3.44 -6.71 -15.56
N ASN A 85 3.03 -7.23 -14.40
CA ASN A 85 2.75 -8.64 -14.18
C ASN A 85 1.80 -8.80 -13.00
N ILE A 86 0.52 -8.51 -13.21
CA ILE A 86 -0.51 -8.58 -12.16
C ILE A 86 -0.64 -10.00 -11.59
N SER A 87 -0.44 -11.01 -12.43
CA SER A 87 -0.58 -12.40 -12.00
C SER A 87 0.39 -12.78 -10.88
N ILE A 88 1.65 -12.34 -10.96
CA ILE A 88 2.64 -12.68 -9.93
C ILE A 88 2.34 -12.00 -8.61
N GLY A 89 1.90 -10.73 -8.65
CA GLY A 89 1.51 -10.01 -7.45
C GLY A 89 0.29 -10.63 -6.78
N SER A 90 -0.73 -10.92 -7.58
CA SER A 90 -1.96 -11.54 -7.07
C SER A 90 -1.71 -12.92 -6.50
N ALA A 91 -0.92 -13.75 -7.18
CA ALA A 91 -0.59 -15.10 -6.69
C ALA A 91 0.13 -15.03 -5.34
N TYR A 92 1.09 -14.13 -5.20
CA TYR A 92 1.82 -13.97 -3.94
C TYR A 92 0.88 -13.56 -2.80
N MET A 93 0.00 -12.61 -3.06
CA MET A 93 -0.93 -12.12 -2.05
C MET A 93 -1.92 -13.22 -1.59
N TRP A 94 -2.48 -13.97 -2.53
CA TRP A 94 -3.41 -15.04 -2.19
C TRP A 94 -2.73 -16.20 -1.47
N ASP A 95 -1.52 -16.59 -1.89
CA ASP A 95 -0.76 -17.65 -1.21
C ASP A 95 -0.41 -17.25 0.21
N TRP A 96 -0.01 -16.01 0.40
CA TRP A 96 0.30 -15.48 1.74
C TRP A 96 -0.95 -15.48 2.63
N ALA A 97 -2.07 -15.01 2.10
CA ALA A 97 -3.33 -14.96 2.84
C ALA A 97 -3.79 -16.38 3.24
N ALA A 98 -3.66 -17.34 2.33
CA ALA A 98 -4.01 -18.73 2.62
C ALA A 98 -3.14 -19.31 3.74
N THR A 99 -1.83 -19.05 3.70
CA THR A 99 -0.90 -19.50 4.73
C THR A 99 -1.25 -18.93 6.09
N VAL A 100 -1.58 -17.64 6.15
CA VAL A 100 -1.95 -16.96 7.40
C VAL A 100 -3.26 -17.51 7.95
N LEU A 101 -4.26 -17.76 7.10
CA LEU A 101 -5.54 -18.31 7.52
C LEU A 101 -5.39 -19.73 8.05
N GLU A 102 -4.54 -20.55 7.42
CA GLU A 102 -4.25 -21.91 7.90
C GLU A 102 -3.61 -21.86 9.29
N ALA A 103 -2.67 -20.96 9.51
CA ALA A 103 -1.99 -20.80 10.79
C ALA A 103 -2.92 -20.32 11.90
N SER A 104 -4.06 -19.69 11.54
CA SER A 104 -5.02 -19.13 12.49
C SER A 104 -6.09 -20.14 12.93
N ARG A 105 -6.14 -21.30 12.32
CA ARG A 105 -7.12 -22.34 12.65
C ARG A 105 -6.79 -23.07 13.93
#